data_4412ea4fb956dbbc1a5c9495409bb96d
#
_entry.id   4412ea4fb956dbbc1a5c9495409bb96d
#
_cell.length_a   1.000
_cell.length_b   1.000
_cell.length_c   1.000
_cell.angle_alpha   90.00
_cell.angle_beta   90.00
_cell.angle_gamma   90.00
#
_symmetry.space_group_name_H-M   'P 1'
#
loop_
_entity.id
_entity.type
_entity.pdbx_description
1 polymer ?
#
loop_
_entity_poly.entity_id
_entity_poly.type
_entity_poly.pdbx_seq_one_letter_code
_entity_poly.pdbx_strand_id
1 'polypeptide(L)'
;AVNPGNSGGPIFNEKNEVVGVTVSKLSNADNMGFGIRVEALRKLLEFVEAVDRTAFQVQCDSCDELISEEEEFCPSCGEKLPEGIFEEREPSSLSTFCERAIREMGVNPILARDGYDSWTFHKGSSEVRIFVYENTYLFAVSPINLLPKKEVERVLDYILGEDFSPYKLGIEGRQIYIAYRVHLSDITDASEDEILTNLVNLALKADEMDNMMVEEFGCEFSEYSKHED
;
A
#
# COMPACT_ATOMS: atom_id res chain seq x y z
N ALA A 1 4.51 -21.10 -13.98
CA ALA A 1 5.47 -20.06 -13.62
C ALA A 1 4.77 -19.01 -12.80
N VAL A 2 5.36 -18.55 -11.70
CA VAL A 2 4.84 -17.44 -10.90
C VAL A 2 5.52 -16.17 -11.42
N ASN A 3 4.73 -15.25 -11.98
CA ASN A 3 5.21 -13.97 -12.48
C ASN A 3 4.84 -12.85 -11.50
N PRO A 4 5.53 -11.68 -11.53
CA PRO A 4 5.05 -10.48 -10.86
C PRO A 4 3.59 -10.20 -11.24
N GLY A 5 2.77 -9.85 -10.26
CA GLY A 5 1.32 -9.69 -10.44
C GLY A 5 0.47 -10.91 -10.11
N ASN A 6 1.07 -12.10 -9.99
CA ASN A 6 0.31 -13.32 -9.63
C ASN A 6 0.14 -13.52 -8.10
N SER A 7 0.72 -12.66 -7.27
CA SER A 7 0.58 -12.75 -5.82
C SER A 7 -0.89 -12.61 -5.41
N GLY A 8 -1.37 -13.50 -4.54
CA GLY A 8 -2.79 -13.59 -4.17
C GLY A 8 -3.66 -14.35 -5.17
N GLY A 9 -3.15 -14.64 -6.38
CA GLY A 9 -3.89 -15.39 -7.40
C GLY A 9 -3.95 -16.89 -7.12
N PRO A 10 -4.97 -17.61 -7.65
CA PRO A 10 -5.16 -19.02 -7.46
C PRO A 10 -4.15 -19.86 -8.23
N ILE A 11 -3.70 -20.96 -7.61
CA ILE A 11 -2.91 -22.01 -8.27
C ILE A 11 -3.85 -23.15 -8.64
N PHE A 12 -3.89 -23.52 -9.91
CA PHE A 12 -4.72 -24.61 -10.42
C PHE A 12 -3.88 -25.86 -10.69
N ASN A 13 -4.48 -27.03 -10.50
CA ASN A 13 -3.96 -28.30 -10.98
C ASN A 13 -4.39 -28.59 -12.43
N GLU A 14 -3.96 -29.71 -12.98
CA GLU A 14 -4.32 -30.15 -14.35
C GLU A 14 -5.82 -30.40 -14.56
N LYS A 15 -6.59 -30.49 -13.48
CA LYS A 15 -8.06 -30.67 -13.49
C LYS A 15 -8.81 -29.35 -13.34
N ASN A 16 -8.13 -28.20 -13.36
CA ASN A 16 -8.68 -26.88 -13.09
C ASN A 16 -9.25 -26.70 -11.67
N GLU A 17 -8.75 -27.48 -10.70
CA GLU A 17 -9.11 -27.31 -9.30
C GLU A 17 -8.10 -26.37 -8.62
N VAL A 18 -8.58 -25.46 -7.76
CA VAL A 18 -7.71 -24.59 -6.97
C VAL A 18 -7.00 -25.43 -5.90
N VAL A 19 -5.66 -25.47 -5.94
CA VAL A 19 -4.80 -26.21 -5.00
C VAL A 19 -4.01 -25.31 -4.07
N GLY A 20 -4.02 -24.01 -4.30
CA GLY A 20 -3.32 -23.05 -3.45
C GLY A 20 -3.50 -21.61 -3.90
N VAL A 21 -2.84 -20.70 -3.16
CA VAL A 21 -2.77 -19.27 -3.45
C VAL A 21 -1.29 -18.87 -3.58
N THR A 22 -0.95 -18.14 -4.63
CA THR A 22 0.42 -17.68 -4.89
C THR A 22 0.83 -16.64 -3.86
N VAL A 23 2.03 -16.76 -3.28
CA VAL A 23 2.54 -15.81 -2.27
C VAL A 23 3.75 -15.07 -2.78
N SER A 24 4.79 -15.78 -3.24
CA SER A 24 6.06 -15.17 -3.62
C SER A 24 6.84 -16.00 -4.63
N LYS A 25 7.84 -15.35 -5.22
CA LYS A 25 8.82 -15.98 -6.11
C LYS A 25 10.23 -15.79 -5.52
N LEU A 26 11.11 -16.76 -5.67
CA LEU A 26 12.53 -16.58 -5.40
C LEU A 26 13.17 -15.71 -6.49
N SER A 27 13.71 -14.56 -6.10
CA SER A 27 14.29 -13.57 -7.02
C SER A 27 15.45 -14.11 -7.87
N ASN A 28 16.13 -15.17 -7.41
CA ASN A 28 17.33 -15.72 -8.04
C ASN A 28 17.14 -17.17 -8.53
N ALA A 29 15.92 -17.65 -8.66
CA ALA A 29 15.65 -19.01 -9.13
C ALA A 29 14.57 -18.99 -10.22
N ASP A 30 14.96 -19.41 -11.43
CA ASP A 30 14.03 -19.55 -12.53
C ASP A 30 12.95 -20.61 -12.20
N ASN A 31 11.68 -20.20 -12.32
CA ASN A 31 10.51 -21.06 -12.15
C ASN A 31 10.25 -21.64 -10.74
N MET A 32 10.81 -21.06 -9.68
CA MET A 32 10.46 -21.44 -8.30
C MET A 32 9.56 -20.38 -7.66
N GLY A 33 8.33 -20.76 -7.36
CA GLY A 33 7.35 -19.95 -6.64
C GLY A 33 6.82 -20.68 -5.43
N PHE A 34 6.36 -19.93 -4.44
CA PHE A 34 5.72 -20.43 -3.23
C PHE A 34 4.23 -20.13 -3.27
N GLY A 35 3.45 -21.06 -2.74
CA GLY A 35 2.02 -20.90 -2.57
C GLY A 35 1.57 -21.48 -1.24
N ILE A 36 0.53 -20.88 -0.68
CA ILE A 36 -0.18 -21.42 0.47
C ILE A 36 -1.15 -22.49 -0.07
N ARG A 37 -1.15 -23.65 0.57
CA ARG A 37 -2.03 -24.77 0.18
C ARG A 37 -3.50 -24.42 0.43
N VAL A 38 -4.38 -24.94 -0.42
CA VAL A 38 -5.83 -24.69 -0.33
C VAL A 38 -6.44 -25.13 1.01
N GLU A 39 -5.84 -26.13 1.68
CA GLU A 39 -6.28 -26.57 3.00
C GLU A 39 -6.13 -25.49 4.07
N ALA A 40 -5.05 -24.66 3.99
CA ALA A 40 -4.89 -23.53 4.88
C ALA A 40 -5.94 -22.44 4.61
N LEU A 41 -6.24 -22.18 3.33
CA LEU A 41 -7.32 -21.26 2.96
C LEU A 41 -8.68 -21.73 3.49
N ARG A 42 -9.00 -23.04 3.38
CA ARG A 42 -10.25 -23.59 3.92
C ARG A 42 -10.37 -23.41 5.43
N LYS A 43 -9.28 -23.70 6.16
CA LYS A 43 -9.24 -23.46 7.62
C LYS A 43 -9.47 -21.99 7.96
N LEU A 44 -8.84 -21.07 7.19
CA LEU A 44 -9.03 -19.65 7.39
C LEU A 44 -10.49 -19.21 7.12
N LEU A 45 -11.12 -19.74 6.08
CA LEU A 45 -12.53 -19.46 5.77
C LEU A 45 -13.47 -19.99 6.86
N GLU A 46 -13.28 -21.23 7.32
CA GLU A 46 -14.03 -21.82 8.44
C GLU A 46 -13.86 -20.99 9.72
N PHE A 47 -12.63 -20.53 9.99
CA PHE A 47 -12.31 -19.65 11.11
C PHE A 47 -13.05 -18.30 10.99
N VAL A 48 -12.96 -17.61 9.84
CA VAL A 48 -13.61 -16.31 9.61
C VAL A 48 -15.15 -16.43 9.66
N GLU A 49 -15.74 -17.57 9.31
CA GLU A 49 -17.17 -17.83 9.45
C GLU A 49 -17.58 -18.01 10.91
N ALA A 50 -16.71 -18.57 11.75
CA ALA A 50 -16.96 -18.83 13.16
C ALA A 50 -16.68 -17.63 14.08
N VAL A 51 -15.89 -16.65 13.62
CA VAL A 51 -15.50 -15.47 14.40
C VAL A 51 -16.67 -14.52 14.62
N ASP A 52 -16.85 -14.06 15.85
CA ASP A 52 -17.72 -12.93 16.15
C ASP A 52 -17.13 -11.62 15.56
N ARG A 53 -17.72 -11.14 14.48
CA ARG A 53 -17.28 -9.93 13.78
C ARG A 53 -17.71 -8.62 14.47
N THR A 54 -18.41 -8.71 15.59
CA THR A 54 -18.87 -7.53 16.36
C THR A 54 -17.89 -7.12 17.44
N ALA A 55 -16.91 -7.97 17.77
CA ALA A 55 -15.89 -7.74 18.79
C ALA A 55 -14.48 -7.80 18.19
N PHE A 56 -13.57 -6.99 18.74
CA PHE A 56 -12.14 -7.12 18.45
C PHE A 56 -11.61 -8.40 19.10
N GLN A 57 -10.87 -9.19 18.35
CA GLN A 57 -10.27 -10.43 18.82
C GLN A 57 -8.84 -10.54 18.29
N VAL A 58 -7.96 -11.08 19.10
CA VAL A 58 -6.57 -11.36 18.76
C VAL A 58 -6.38 -12.87 18.65
N GLN A 59 -5.77 -13.32 17.57
CA GLN A 59 -5.38 -14.72 17.42
C GLN A 59 -3.99 -14.94 17.99
N CYS A 60 -3.83 -15.93 18.84
CA CYS A 60 -2.53 -16.34 19.36
C CYS A 60 -1.69 -16.99 18.25
N ASP A 61 -0.49 -16.46 18.01
CA ASP A 61 0.44 -16.98 16.99
C ASP A 61 0.94 -18.41 17.25
N SER A 62 0.83 -18.87 18.51
CA SER A 62 1.34 -20.17 18.93
C SER A 62 0.30 -21.30 18.85
N CYS A 63 -0.98 -21.03 19.17
CA CYS A 63 -2.00 -22.06 19.27
C CYS A 63 -3.32 -21.74 18.55
N ASP A 64 -3.39 -20.64 17.82
CA ASP A 64 -4.55 -20.15 17.07
C ASP A 64 -5.78 -19.80 17.95
N GLU A 65 -5.65 -19.78 19.30
CA GLU A 65 -6.73 -19.39 20.21
C GLU A 65 -7.14 -17.94 19.98
N LEU A 66 -8.47 -17.69 19.97
CA LEU A 66 -9.03 -16.35 19.90
C LEU A 66 -9.21 -15.75 21.29
N ILE A 67 -8.65 -14.57 21.47
CA ILE A 67 -8.62 -13.84 22.74
C ILE A 67 -9.41 -12.55 22.56
N SER A 68 -10.49 -12.40 23.31
CA SER A 68 -11.43 -11.26 23.23
C SER A 68 -11.20 -10.24 24.35
N GLU A 69 -10.49 -10.59 25.41
CA GLU A 69 -10.25 -9.75 26.57
C GLU A 69 -8.76 -9.42 26.65
N GLU A 70 -8.44 -8.28 27.26
CA GLU A 70 -7.07 -7.85 27.46
C GLU A 70 -6.34 -8.82 28.41
N GLU A 71 -5.35 -9.52 27.87
CA GLU A 71 -4.53 -10.49 28.57
C GLU A 71 -3.04 -10.29 28.22
N GLU A 72 -2.15 -10.51 29.20
CA GLU A 72 -0.70 -10.49 28.96
C GLU A 72 -0.21 -11.78 28.28
N PHE A 73 -0.89 -12.90 28.57
CA PHE A 73 -0.54 -14.23 28.06
C PHE A 73 -1.78 -14.93 27.49
N CYS A 74 -1.57 -15.72 26.45
CA CYS A 74 -2.63 -16.54 25.89
C CYS A 74 -3.20 -17.49 26.98
N PRO A 75 -4.53 -17.46 27.25
CA PRO A 75 -5.14 -18.29 28.30
C PRO A 75 -5.08 -19.79 27.97
N SER A 76 -4.88 -20.16 26.71
CA SER A 76 -4.84 -21.54 26.27
C SER A 76 -3.44 -22.18 26.34
N CYS A 77 -2.40 -21.47 25.86
CA CYS A 77 -1.05 -22.03 25.76
C CYS A 77 0.02 -21.30 26.60
N GLY A 78 -0.31 -20.13 27.16
CA GLY A 78 0.63 -19.36 27.97
C GLY A 78 1.67 -18.56 27.17
N GLU A 79 1.51 -18.46 25.82
CA GLU A 79 2.37 -17.61 25.00
C GLU A 79 2.15 -16.14 25.34
N LYS A 80 3.24 -15.36 25.42
CA LYS A 80 3.15 -13.94 25.70
C LYS A 80 2.56 -13.20 24.48
N LEU A 81 1.52 -12.42 24.71
CA LEU A 81 0.92 -11.59 23.66
C LEU A 81 1.73 -10.32 23.43
N PRO A 82 1.67 -9.73 22.22
CA PRO A 82 2.31 -8.45 21.94
C PRO A 82 1.78 -7.35 22.86
N GLU A 83 2.68 -6.55 23.43
CA GLU A 83 2.31 -5.44 24.31
C GLU A 83 1.42 -4.42 23.61
N GLY A 84 0.36 -3.99 24.27
CA GLY A 84 -0.57 -2.96 23.75
C GLY A 84 -1.46 -3.41 22.59
N ILE A 85 -1.56 -4.72 22.31
CA ILE A 85 -2.37 -5.22 21.20
C ILE A 85 -3.87 -4.98 21.39
N PHE A 86 -4.34 -4.87 22.65
CA PHE A 86 -5.72 -4.53 23.01
C PHE A 86 -5.92 -3.04 23.28
N GLU A 87 -4.85 -2.23 23.27
CA GLU A 87 -5.00 -0.79 23.49
C GLU A 87 -5.73 -0.14 22.32
N GLU A 88 -6.88 0.47 22.60
CA GLU A 88 -7.52 1.39 21.66
C GLU A 88 -6.65 2.64 21.53
N ARG A 89 -5.99 2.78 20.38
CA ARG A 89 -5.27 4.00 20.06
C ARG A 89 -6.21 4.95 19.35
N GLU A 90 -6.54 6.06 20.00
CA GLU A 90 -7.19 7.15 19.32
C GLU A 90 -6.30 7.63 18.16
N PRO A 91 -6.85 7.82 16.96
CA PRO A 91 -6.08 8.36 15.84
C PRO A 91 -5.58 9.75 16.21
N SER A 92 -4.33 10.05 15.93
CA SER A 92 -3.78 11.40 16.09
C SER A 92 -4.56 12.40 15.22
N SER A 93 -4.44 13.71 15.54
CA SER A 93 -5.01 14.75 14.69
C SER A 93 -4.48 14.63 13.25
N LEU A 94 -3.21 14.26 13.10
CA LEU A 94 -2.59 14.04 11.81
C LEU A 94 -3.16 12.80 11.10
N SER A 95 -3.34 11.68 11.81
CA SER A 95 -4.02 10.50 11.25
C SER A 95 -5.43 10.86 10.78
N THR A 96 -6.19 11.60 11.59
CA THR A 96 -7.55 12.05 11.25
C THR A 96 -7.55 12.92 9.99
N PHE A 97 -6.58 13.82 9.86
CA PHE A 97 -6.39 14.67 8.68
C PHE A 97 -6.07 13.84 7.43
N CYS A 98 -5.08 12.93 7.51
CA CYS A 98 -4.71 12.06 6.38
C CYS A 98 -5.88 11.16 5.96
N GLU A 99 -6.60 10.58 6.91
CA GLU A 99 -7.76 9.76 6.61
C GLU A 99 -8.92 10.54 5.99
N ARG A 100 -9.07 11.83 6.32
CA ARG A 100 -10.03 12.71 5.64
C ARG A 100 -9.66 12.85 4.15
N ALA A 101 -8.39 13.12 3.85
CA ALA A 101 -7.91 13.20 2.47
C ALA A 101 -8.14 11.89 1.70
N ILE A 102 -7.85 10.74 2.32
CA ILE A 102 -8.05 9.41 1.71
C ILE A 102 -9.54 9.15 1.43
N ARG A 103 -10.45 9.55 2.34
CA ARG A 103 -11.90 9.44 2.12
C ARG A 103 -12.38 10.33 0.96
N GLU A 104 -11.82 11.53 0.81
CA GLU A 104 -12.13 12.41 -0.33
C GLU A 104 -11.68 11.83 -1.67
N MET A 105 -10.61 11.01 -1.68
CA MET A 105 -10.22 10.22 -2.85
C MET A 105 -11.16 9.02 -3.12
N GLY A 106 -12.17 8.78 -2.25
CA GLY A 106 -13.11 7.66 -2.37
C GLY A 106 -12.55 6.31 -1.90
N VAL A 107 -11.47 6.33 -1.11
CA VAL A 107 -10.81 5.14 -0.55
C VAL A 107 -11.19 4.98 0.92
N ASN A 108 -11.35 3.74 1.38
CA ASN A 108 -11.54 3.45 2.79
C ASN A 108 -10.18 3.49 3.52
N PRO A 109 -9.92 4.48 4.40
CA PRO A 109 -8.63 4.64 5.04
C PRO A 109 -8.25 3.49 5.98
N ILE A 110 -9.23 2.77 6.53
CA ILE A 110 -8.96 1.61 7.39
C ILE A 110 -8.31 0.49 6.57
N LEU A 111 -8.77 0.27 5.33
CA LEU A 111 -8.21 -0.74 4.43
C LEU A 111 -6.88 -0.29 3.81
N ALA A 112 -6.64 1.00 3.77
CA ALA A 112 -5.41 1.58 3.23
C ALA A 112 -4.27 1.63 4.27
N ARG A 113 -4.59 1.56 5.56
CA ARG A 113 -3.62 1.71 6.65
C ARG A 113 -2.66 0.52 6.68
N ASP A 114 -1.37 0.77 6.60
CA ASP A 114 -0.28 -0.21 6.66
C ASP A 114 0.71 0.07 7.80
N GLY A 115 0.46 1.13 8.60
CA GLY A 115 1.25 1.51 9.75
C GLY A 115 0.54 2.53 10.63
N TYR A 116 1.23 3.04 11.66
CA TYR A 116 0.63 3.98 12.62
C TYR A 116 0.17 5.28 11.94
N ASP A 117 1.08 5.96 11.22
CA ASP A 117 0.80 7.14 10.40
C ASP A 117 1.26 6.86 8.95
N SER A 118 0.80 5.74 8.39
CA SER A 118 1.15 5.27 7.06
C SER A 118 -0.02 4.58 6.39
N TRP A 119 -0.24 4.89 5.12
CA TRP A 119 -1.30 4.36 4.28
C TRP A 119 -0.77 4.10 2.87
N THR A 120 -1.16 2.96 2.31
CA THR A 120 -0.88 2.57 0.93
C THR A 120 -2.17 2.13 0.25
N PHE A 121 -2.48 2.70 -0.88
CA PHE A 121 -3.70 2.40 -1.63
C PHE A 121 -3.51 2.69 -3.12
N HIS A 122 -4.48 2.27 -3.94
CA HIS A 122 -4.54 2.64 -5.35
C HIS A 122 -5.66 3.63 -5.62
N LYS A 123 -5.38 4.59 -6.50
CA LYS A 123 -6.36 5.49 -7.10
C LYS A 123 -6.14 5.49 -8.62
N GLY A 124 -7.15 4.99 -9.36
CA GLY A 124 -6.94 4.62 -10.75
C GLY A 124 -5.87 3.52 -10.86
N SER A 125 -4.96 3.67 -11.82
CA SER A 125 -3.82 2.76 -12.00
C SER A 125 -2.72 2.97 -10.96
N SER A 126 -2.61 4.16 -10.38
CA SER A 126 -1.46 4.57 -9.57
C SER A 126 -1.56 4.15 -8.12
N GLU A 127 -0.48 3.57 -7.57
CA GLU A 127 -0.29 3.38 -6.14
C GLU A 127 0.06 4.71 -5.47
N VAL A 128 -0.58 5.01 -4.34
CA VAL A 128 -0.30 6.20 -3.52
C VAL A 128 0.09 5.76 -2.12
N ARG A 129 1.17 6.32 -1.62
CA ARG A 129 1.66 6.11 -0.26
C ARG A 129 1.65 7.45 0.48
N ILE A 130 0.99 7.49 1.64
CA ILE A 130 1.00 8.64 2.54
C ILE A 130 1.66 8.19 3.84
N PHE A 131 2.69 8.88 4.29
CA PHE A 131 3.41 8.50 5.51
C PHE A 131 4.14 9.68 6.15
N VAL A 132 4.44 9.53 7.44
CA VAL A 132 5.26 10.49 8.19
C VAL A 132 6.71 10.05 8.16
N TYR A 133 7.60 10.97 7.79
CA TYR A 133 9.03 10.75 7.76
C TYR A 133 9.73 11.53 8.87
N GLU A 134 10.55 10.84 9.66
CA GLU A 134 11.33 11.40 10.78
C GLU A 134 10.54 12.27 11.78
N ASN A 135 9.24 12.00 11.96
CA ASN A 135 8.34 12.82 12.77
C ASN A 135 8.36 14.31 12.44
N THR A 136 8.74 14.66 11.22
CA THR A 136 8.96 16.04 10.78
C THR A 136 8.16 16.39 9.53
N TYR A 137 8.06 15.48 8.59
CA TYR A 137 7.41 15.70 7.30
C TYR A 137 6.29 14.70 7.03
N LEU A 138 5.18 15.21 6.52
CA LEU A 138 4.19 14.39 5.84
C LEU A 138 4.57 14.29 4.36
N PHE A 139 4.65 13.06 3.86
CA PHE A 139 4.86 12.74 2.46
C PHE A 139 3.63 12.08 1.88
N ALA A 140 3.28 12.46 0.67
CA ALA A 140 2.46 11.66 -0.24
C ALA A 140 3.30 11.39 -1.50
N VAL A 141 3.41 10.13 -1.89
CA VAL A 141 4.31 9.70 -2.96
C VAL A 141 3.59 8.68 -3.83
N SER A 142 3.79 8.77 -5.14
CA SER A 142 3.33 7.74 -6.08
C SER A 142 4.47 7.33 -7.00
N PRO A 143 4.79 6.01 -7.10
CA PRO A 143 5.68 5.48 -8.13
C PRO A 143 4.90 5.41 -9.46
N ILE A 144 5.21 6.30 -10.41
CA ILE A 144 4.47 6.40 -11.67
C ILE A 144 4.99 5.48 -12.77
N ASN A 145 6.27 5.62 -13.17
CA ASN A 145 6.82 4.89 -14.32
C ASN A 145 8.27 4.47 -14.08
N LEU A 146 8.75 3.54 -14.90
CA LEU A 146 10.17 3.26 -15.04
C LEU A 146 10.76 4.04 -16.21
N LEU A 147 11.96 4.61 -16.02
CA LEU A 147 12.73 5.23 -17.10
C LEU A 147 12.83 4.30 -18.31
N PRO A 148 12.72 4.82 -19.54
CA PRO A 148 12.87 4.03 -20.74
C PRO A 148 14.29 3.49 -20.84
N LYS A 149 14.48 2.38 -21.59
CA LYS A 149 15.81 1.81 -21.82
C LYS A 149 16.67 2.63 -22.80
N LYS A 150 16.03 3.51 -23.56
CA LYS A 150 16.66 4.40 -24.55
C LYS A 150 16.08 5.79 -24.43
N GLU A 151 16.79 6.79 -24.90
CA GLU A 151 16.35 8.20 -24.94
C GLU A 151 16.01 8.77 -23.55
N VAL A 152 16.71 8.31 -22.51
CA VAL A 152 16.51 8.75 -21.12
C VAL A 152 16.66 10.27 -20.98
N GLU A 153 17.51 10.91 -21.81
CA GLU A 153 17.77 12.36 -21.78
C GLU A 153 16.48 13.16 -21.95
N ARG A 154 15.56 12.75 -22.84
CA ARG A 154 14.29 13.44 -23.07
C ARG A 154 13.42 13.46 -21.80
N VAL A 155 13.40 12.34 -21.05
CA VAL A 155 12.66 12.23 -19.79
C VAL A 155 13.27 13.13 -18.75
N LEU A 156 14.61 13.13 -18.64
CA LEU A 156 15.34 13.96 -17.68
C LEU A 156 15.14 15.45 -17.99
N ASP A 157 15.22 15.85 -19.26
CA ASP A 157 14.97 17.24 -19.69
C ASP A 157 13.55 17.68 -19.31
N TYR A 158 12.56 16.84 -19.50
CA TYR A 158 11.18 17.10 -19.09
C TYR A 158 11.06 17.24 -17.56
N ILE A 159 11.60 16.29 -16.80
CA ILE A 159 11.52 16.31 -15.32
C ILE A 159 12.23 17.53 -14.73
N LEU A 160 13.33 17.97 -15.34
CA LEU A 160 14.12 19.09 -14.85
C LEU A 160 13.64 20.45 -15.38
N GLY A 161 12.97 20.46 -16.55
CA GLY A 161 12.56 21.67 -17.25
C GLY A 161 11.18 22.19 -16.88
N GLU A 162 10.30 21.34 -16.41
CA GLU A 162 8.91 21.69 -16.11
C GLU A 162 8.70 22.03 -14.63
N ASP A 163 7.77 22.94 -14.37
CA ASP A 163 7.34 23.28 -13.01
C ASP A 163 6.12 22.42 -12.61
N PHE A 164 6.33 21.48 -11.71
CA PHE A 164 5.30 20.61 -11.18
C PHE A 164 4.73 21.10 -9.84
N SER A 165 5.02 22.33 -9.43
CA SER A 165 4.57 22.84 -8.12
C SER A 165 3.08 22.60 -7.87
N PRO A 166 2.69 22.17 -6.65
CA PRO A 166 3.49 21.98 -5.45
C PRO A 166 4.22 20.63 -5.37
N TYR A 167 4.12 19.81 -6.40
CA TYR A 167 4.73 18.48 -6.46
C TYR A 167 6.19 18.54 -6.89
N LYS A 168 6.89 17.44 -6.65
CA LYS A 168 8.25 17.21 -7.14
C LYS A 168 8.34 15.86 -7.81
N LEU A 169 9.01 15.79 -8.94
CA LEU A 169 9.40 14.53 -9.54
C LEU A 169 10.79 14.13 -9.02
N GLY A 170 10.97 12.85 -8.79
CA GLY A 170 12.23 12.25 -8.36
C GLY A 170 12.47 10.91 -9.03
N ILE A 171 13.71 10.47 -9.01
CA ILE A 171 14.12 9.19 -9.59
C ILE A 171 14.94 8.44 -8.56
N GLU A 172 14.59 7.18 -8.34
CA GLU A 172 15.39 6.23 -7.58
C GLU A 172 15.64 4.98 -8.43
N GLY A 173 16.91 4.73 -8.74
CA GLY A 173 17.27 3.70 -9.73
C GLY A 173 16.67 4.02 -11.10
N ARG A 174 15.68 3.24 -11.54
CA ARG A 174 14.92 3.51 -12.77
C ARG A 174 13.49 4.01 -12.49
N GLN A 175 13.03 3.92 -11.24
CA GLN A 175 11.67 4.29 -10.87
C GLN A 175 11.54 5.82 -10.77
N ILE A 176 10.53 6.34 -11.45
CA ILE A 176 10.11 7.75 -11.38
C ILE A 176 9.01 7.86 -10.35
N TYR A 177 9.10 8.87 -9.50
CA TYR A 177 8.13 9.19 -8.46
C TYR A 177 7.60 10.60 -8.64
N ILE A 178 6.31 10.79 -8.36
CA ILE A 178 5.75 12.10 -8.03
C ILE A 178 5.53 12.17 -6.52
N ALA A 179 5.89 13.28 -5.89
CA ALA A 179 5.80 13.46 -4.46
C ALA A 179 5.27 14.83 -4.08
N TYR A 180 4.48 14.88 -3.01
CA TYR A 180 4.13 16.07 -2.26
C TYR A 180 4.70 15.95 -0.86
N ARG A 181 5.32 17.01 -0.37
CA ARG A 181 5.94 17.05 0.96
C ARG A 181 5.55 18.33 1.66
N VAL A 182 5.11 18.20 2.90
CA VAL A 182 4.82 19.34 3.79
C VAL A 182 5.45 19.10 5.16
N HIS A 183 5.99 20.15 5.77
CA HIS A 183 6.48 20.07 7.15
C HIS A 183 5.27 20.01 8.10
N LEU A 184 5.32 19.15 9.12
CA LEU A 184 4.17 18.96 10.03
C LEU A 184 3.73 20.25 10.72
N SER A 185 4.66 21.17 11.01
CA SER A 185 4.32 22.48 11.60
C SER A 185 3.56 23.41 10.65
N ASP A 186 3.58 23.14 9.36
CA ASP A 186 2.87 23.94 8.36
C ASP A 186 1.43 23.49 8.17
N ILE A 187 1.05 22.36 8.77
CA ILE A 187 -0.34 21.88 8.80
C ILE A 187 -1.07 22.61 9.93
N THR A 188 -1.71 23.70 9.57
CA THR A 188 -2.45 24.59 10.49
C THR A 188 -3.88 24.78 9.98
N ASP A 189 -4.79 25.26 10.82
CA ASP A 189 -6.17 25.54 10.42
C ASP A 189 -6.26 26.43 9.17
N ALA A 190 -5.27 27.31 8.95
CA ALA A 190 -5.25 28.21 7.80
C ALA A 190 -4.78 27.57 6.50
N SER A 191 -3.96 26.50 6.57
CA SER A 191 -3.33 25.83 5.44
C SER A 191 -3.91 24.44 5.15
N GLU A 192 -4.71 23.91 6.08
CA GLU A 192 -5.20 22.54 6.07
C GLU A 192 -5.96 22.19 4.79
N ASP A 193 -6.86 23.08 4.34
CA ASP A 193 -7.67 22.84 3.13
C ASP A 193 -6.81 22.83 1.85
N GLU A 194 -5.78 23.68 1.76
CA GLU A 194 -4.85 23.69 0.65
C GLU A 194 -4.01 22.41 0.62
N ILE A 195 -3.48 22.01 1.79
CA ILE A 195 -2.67 20.79 1.92
C ILE A 195 -3.51 19.55 1.58
N LEU A 196 -4.75 19.49 2.07
CA LEU A 196 -5.69 18.41 1.77
C LEU A 196 -5.97 18.33 0.27
N THR A 197 -6.24 19.47 -0.37
CA THR A 197 -6.44 19.56 -1.82
C THR A 197 -5.22 19.05 -2.58
N ASN A 198 -4.01 19.40 -2.14
CA ASN A 198 -2.77 18.95 -2.77
C ASN A 198 -2.56 17.43 -2.59
N LEU A 199 -2.91 16.86 -1.43
CA LEU A 199 -2.87 15.41 -1.21
C LEU A 199 -3.82 14.68 -2.17
N VAL A 200 -5.07 15.15 -2.31
CA VAL A 200 -6.07 14.57 -3.21
C VAL A 200 -5.63 14.67 -4.67
N ASN A 201 -5.15 15.83 -5.09
CA ASN A 201 -4.72 16.08 -6.46
C ASN A 201 -3.46 15.30 -6.84
N LEU A 202 -2.58 14.94 -5.89
CA LEU A 202 -1.42 14.12 -6.19
C LEU A 202 -1.84 12.78 -6.81
N ALA A 203 -2.86 12.13 -6.25
CA ALA A 203 -3.35 10.85 -6.76
C ALA A 203 -3.89 10.96 -8.20
N LEU A 204 -4.65 12.03 -8.48
CA LEU A 204 -5.15 12.31 -9.83
C LEU A 204 -4.01 12.61 -10.79
N LYS A 205 -3.04 13.41 -10.34
CA LYS A 205 -1.89 13.79 -11.17
C LYS A 205 -0.98 12.61 -11.49
N ALA A 206 -0.82 11.69 -10.54
CA ALA A 206 -0.07 10.45 -10.74
C ALA A 206 -0.70 9.59 -11.83
N ASP A 207 -2.03 9.39 -11.77
CA ASP A 207 -2.80 8.58 -12.73
C ASP A 207 -2.79 9.20 -14.15
N GLU A 208 -2.83 10.54 -14.24
CA GLU A 208 -2.67 11.23 -15.53
C GLU A 208 -1.27 11.10 -16.11
N MET A 209 -0.25 11.24 -15.23
CA MET A 209 1.14 11.28 -15.68
C MET A 209 1.65 9.91 -16.10
N ASP A 210 1.22 8.82 -15.46
CA ASP A 210 1.72 7.50 -15.80
C ASP A 210 1.42 7.12 -17.26
N ASN A 211 0.23 7.43 -17.76
CA ASN A 211 -0.14 7.22 -19.14
C ASN A 211 0.64 8.15 -20.10
N MET A 212 0.72 9.43 -19.78
CA MET A 212 1.44 10.41 -20.60
C MET A 212 2.93 10.07 -20.73
N MET A 213 3.57 9.63 -19.65
CA MET A 213 4.98 9.24 -19.66
C MET A 213 5.26 8.02 -20.52
N VAL A 214 4.31 7.10 -20.64
CA VAL A 214 4.40 5.96 -21.56
C VAL A 214 4.23 6.42 -23.01
N GLU A 215 3.18 7.22 -23.28
CA GLU A 215 2.82 7.62 -24.63
C GLU A 215 3.84 8.58 -25.26
N GLU A 216 4.29 9.58 -24.52
CA GLU A 216 5.15 10.64 -25.07
C GLU A 216 6.65 10.35 -24.93
N PHE A 217 7.04 9.64 -23.88
CA PHE A 217 8.46 9.41 -23.54
C PHE A 217 8.91 7.96 -23.62
N GLY A 218 7.98 7.03 -23.90
CA GLY A 218 8.30 5.59 -23.98
C GLY A 218 8.76 4.99 -22.68
N CYS A 219 8.31 5.56 -21.55
CA CYS A 219 8.51 4.98 -20.23
C CYS A 219 7.81 3.63 -20.12
N GLU A 220 8.31 2.77 -19.25
CA GLU A 220 7.65 1.50 -18.94
C GLU A 220 6.72 1.73 -17.74
N PHE A 221 5.60 1.02 -17.66
CA PHE A 221 4.74 1.06 -16.47
C PHE A 221 5.50 0.54 -15.24
N SER A 222 5.21 1.14 -14.10
CA SER A 222 5.73 0.68 -12.81
C SER A 222 5.14 -0.70 -12.45
N GLU A 223 5.90 -1.53 -11.74
CA GLU A 223 5.39 -2.77 -11.15
C GLU A 223 4.32 -2.53 -10.07
N TYR A 224 4.24 -1.29 -9.56
CA TYR A 224 3.25 -0.84 -8.58
C TYR A 224 1.96 -0.35 -9.23
N SER A 225 1.93 -0.13 -10.56
CA SER A 225 0.73 0.30 -11.27
C SER A 225 -0.23 -0.87 -11.51
N LYS A 226 -1.52 -0.62 -11.32
CA LYS A 226 -2.59 -1.58 -11.67
C LYS A 226 -3.22 -1.16 -13.00
N HIS A 227 -2.95 -1.90 -14.05
CA HIS A 227 -3.64 -1.74 -15.32
C HIS A 227 -4.68 -2.84 -15.45
N GLU A 228 -5.92 -2.46 -15.73
CA GLU A 228 -6.95 -3.43 -16.14
C GLU A 228 -6.59 -3.91 -17.55
N ASP A 229 -6.38 -5.22 -17.70
CA ASP A 229 -6.19 -5.92 -18.98
C ASP A 229 -7.50 -6.00 -19.78
#